data_e6821b1423a0ef1b3549b9fb5f9921f7
#
_entry.id   e6821b1423a0ef1b3549b9fb5f9921f7
#
_cell.length_a   1.000
_cell.length_b   1.000
_cell.length_c   1.000
_cell.angle_alpha   90.00
_cell.angle_beta   90.00
_cell.angle_gamma   90.00
#
_symmetry.space_group_name_H-M   'P 1'
#
loop_
_entity.id
_entity.type
_entity.pdbx_description
1 polymer ?
#
loop_
_entity_poly.entity_id
_entity_poly.type
_entity_poly.pdbx_seq_one_letter_code
_entity_poly.pdbx_strand_id
1 'polypeptide(L)'
;MIIKTEANILSKKTSSYTGKDGTTRNTYHLNYSQQNDEIVGTLSVREDIFNMCEKGKHYELVGEYRTSSNGNFISWQAVKPVNEGGKI
;
A
#
# COMPACT_ATOMS: atom_id res chain seq x y z
N MET A 1 12.73 -4.78 10.61
CA MET A 1 13.51 -4.49 9.38
C MET A 1 12.76 -3.47 8.56
N ILE A 2 13.40 -2.37 8.25
CA ILE A 2 12.80 -1.32 7.44
C ILE A 2 12.97 -1.64 5.96
N ILE A 3 11.89 -1.53 5.22
CA ILE A 3 11.85 -1.81 3.80
C ILE A 3 11.41 -0.54 3.08
N LYS A 4 12.14 -0.19 2.02
CA LYS A 4 11.77 0.92 1.14
C LYS A 4 11.63 0.40 -0.28
N THR A 5 10.58 0.81 -0.95
CA THR A 5 10.36 0.44 -2.34
C THR A 5 9.58 1.54 -3.04
N GLU A 6 9.59 1.53 -4.37
CA GLU A 6 8.83 2.47 -5.18
C GLU A 6 7.83 1.70 -6.03
N ALA A 7 6.67 2.28 -6.22
CA ALA A 7 5.64 1.66 -7.03
C ALA A 7 4.72 2.70 -7.65
N ASN A 8 4.14 2.35 -8.78
CA ASN A 8 3.06 3.11 -9.40
C ASN A 8 1.74 2.62 -8.85
N ILE A 9 0.86 3.52 -8.49
CA ILE A 9 -0.46 3.14 -7.99
C ILE A 9 -1.41 3.08 -9.16
N LEU A 10 -1.85 1.87 -9.49
CA LEU A 10 -2.74 1.64 -10.63
C LEU A 10 -4.18 1.95 -10.28
N SER A 11 -4.62 1.57 -9.09
CA SER A 11 -5.98 1.79 -8.63
C SER A 11 -6.06 1.62 -7.12
N LYS A 12 -7.16 2.07 -6.56
CA LYS A 12 -7.43 2.00 -5.12
C LYS A 12 -8.74 1.28 -4.92
N LYS A 13 -8.82 0.45 -3.90
CA LYS A 13 -10.04 -0.30 -3.60
C LYS A 13 -10.29 -0.34 -2.11
N THR A 14 -11.55 -0.10 -1.73
CA THR A 14 -12.00 -0.27 -0.36
C THR A 14 -12.97 -1.44 -0.30
N SER A 15 -12.98 -2.13 0.82
CA SER A 15 -13.96 -3.16 1.10
C SER A 15 -14.39 -3.01 2.55
N SER A 16 -15.59 -3.50 2.86
CA SER A 16 -16.05 -3.52 4.23
C SER A 16 -16.62 -4.89 4.55
N TYR A 17 -16.51 -5.30 5.80
CA TYR A 17 -17.14 -6.52 6.25
C TYR A 17 -17.63 -6.33 7.69
N THR A 18 -18.65 -7.08 8.04
CA THR A 18 -19.20 -7.07 9.38
C THR A 18 -18.78 -8.35 10.08
N GLY A 19 -18.11 -8.19 11.21
CA GLY A 19 -17.66 -9.31 12.02
C GLY A 19 -18.80 -9.96 12.78
N LYS A 20 -18.50 -11.07 13.45
CA LYS A 20 -19.49 -11.80 14.23
C LYS A 20 -20.04 -10.98 15.40
N ASP A 21 -19.29 -10.00 15.85
CA ASP A 21 -19.69 -9.11 16.94
C ASP A 21 -20.55 -7.94 16.46
N GLY A 22 -20.90 -7.90 15.18
CA GLY A 22 -21.69 -6.81 14.60
C GLY A 22 -20.90 -5.58 14.23
N THR A 23 -19.58 -5.59 14.44
CA THR A 23 -18.73 -4.45 14.11
C THR A 23 -18.38 -4.47 12.63
N THR A 24 -18.59 -3.34 11.96
CA THR A 24 -18.20 -3.18 10.56
C THR A 24 -16.78 -2.64 10.49
N ARG A 25 -15.95 -3.29 9.69
CA ARG A 25 -14.57 -2.88 9.48
C ARG A 25 -14.32 -2.61 8.01
N ASN A 26 -13.53 -1.58 7.75
CA ASN A 26 -13.14 -1.24 6.40
C ASN A 26 -11.71 -1.69 6.16
N THR A 27 -11.46 -2.21 4.96
CA THR A 27 -10.13 -2.56 4.51
C THR A 27 -9.77 -1.70 3.31
N TYR A 28 -8.49 -1.39 3.19
CA TYR A 28 -7.99 -0.48 2.16
C TYR A 28 -6.87 -1.16 1.39
N HIS A 29 -6.98 -1.14 0.07
CA HIS A 29 -6.04 -1.83 -0.80
C HIS A 29 -5.56 -0.90 -1.91
N LEU A 30 -4.28 -1.03 -2.24
CA LEU A 30 -3.68 -0.34 -3.37
C LEU A 30 -3.21 -1.38 -4.37
N ASN A 31 -3.66 -1.26 -5.61
CA ASN A 31 -3.09 -2.04 -6.70
C ASN A 31 -1.91 -1.28 -7.27
N TYR A 32 -0.80 -1.95 -7.45
CA TYR A 32 0.46 -1.31 -7.81
C TYR A 32 1.18 -2.05 -8.91
N SER A 33 2.10 -1.36 -9.57
CA SER A 33 3.05 -1.98 -10.49
C SER A 33 4.46 -1.46 -10.21
N GLN A 34 5.44 -2.26 -10.58
CA GLN A 34 6.86 -1.93 -10.46
C GLN A 34 7.58 -2.43 -11.72
N GLN A 35 8.77 -1.90 -11.97
CA GLN A 35 9.65 -2.35 -13.07
C GLN A 35 8.94 -2.35 -14.42
N ASN A 36 8.40 -1.19 -14.79
CA ASN A 36 7.70 -1.01 -16.09
C ASN A 36 6.54 -2.00 -16.24
N ASP A 37 5.79 -2.20 -15.16
CA ASP A 37 4.61 -3.06 -15.11
C ASP A 37 4.92 -4.55 -15.22
N GLU A 38 6.17 -4.95 -15.07
CA GLU A 38 6.52 -6.37 -15.01
C GLU A 38 6.07 -7.02 -13.71
N ILE A 39 5.96 -6.23 -12.64
CA ILE A 39 5.48 -6.70 -11.34
C ILE A 39 4.20 -5.96 -11.02
N VAL A 40 3.14 -6.71 -10.78
CA VAL A 40 1.83 -6.17 -10.44
C VAL A 40 1.32 -6.89 -9.20
N GLY A 41 0.78 -6.15 -8.26
CA GLY A 41 0.26 -6.76 -7.04
C GLY A 41 -0.70 -5.86 -6.31
N THR A 42 -1.08 -6.30 -5.12
CA THR A 42 -2.02 -5.57 -4.25
C THR A 42 -1.42 -5.48 -2.85
N LEU A 43 -1.49 -4.27 -2.27
CA LEU A 43 -1.05 -4.01 -0.90
C LEU A 43 -2.25 -3.72 -0.03
N SER A 44 -2.24 -4.27 1.19
CA SER A 44 -3.17 -3.84 2.24
C SER A 44 -2.49 -2.74 3.03
N VAL A 45 -3.19 -1.62 3.20
CA VAL A 45 -2.62 -0.44 3.88
C VAL A 45 -3.64 0.12 4.86
N ARG A 46 -3.17 1.02 5.72
CA ARG A 46 -4.05 1.75 6.63
C ARG A 46 -4.77 2.86 5.87
N GLU A 47 -5.84 3.36 6.47
CA GLU A 47 -6.64 4.42 5.86
C GLU A 47 -5.80 5.66 5.53
N ASP A 48 -4.89 6.07 6.42
CA ASP A 48 -4.06 7.25 6.20
C ASP A 48 -3.16 7.09 4.97
N ILE A 49 -2.54 5.92 4.81
CA ILE A 49 -1.72 5.62 3.63
C ILE A 49 -2.59 5.60 2.37
N PHE A 50 -3.75 4.99 2.45
CA PHE A 50 -4.69 4.91 1.34
C PHE A 50 -5.09 6.31 0.87
N ASN A 51 -5.38 7.20 1.81
CA ASN A 51 -5.81 8.56 1.47
C ASN A 51 -4.69 9.42 0.90
N MET A 52 -3.44 9.12 1.23
CA MET A 52 -2.29 9.86 0.71
C MET A 52 -1.92 9.46 -0.71
N CYS A 53 -2.33 8.27 -1.15
CA CYS A 53 -2.01 7.79 -2.49
C CYS A 53 -3.09 8.20 -3.48
N GLU A 54 -2.66 8.56 -4.68
CA GLU A 54 -3.56 8.88 -5.78
C GLU A 54 -3.33 7.91 -6.93
N LYS A 55 -4.41 7.54 -7.60
CA LYS A 55 -4.36 6.69 -8.78
C LYS A 55 -3.50 7.36 -9.86
N GLY A 56 -2.62 6.57 -10.47
CA GLY A 56 -1.78 7.03 -11.55
C GLY A 56 -0.52 7.75 -11.13
N LYS A 57 -0.25 7.81 -9.84
CA LYS A 57 0.94 8.46 -9.30
C LYS A 57 1.97 7.44 -8.85
N HIS A 58 3.21 7.90 -8.75
CA HIS A 58 4.34 7.08 -8.31
C HIS A 58 4.75 7.49 -6.91
N TYR A 59 4.95 6.50 -6.04
CA TYR A 59 5.26 6.75 -4.62
C TYR A 59 6.43 5.89 -4.15
N GLU A 60 7.17 6.43 -3.16
CA GLU A 60 8.08 5.65 -2.36
C GLU A 60 7.32 5.16 -1.13
N LEU A 61 7.35 3.86 -0.89
CA LEU A 61 6.67 3.24 0.22
C LEU A 61 7.69 2.79 1.25
N VAL A 62 7.44 3.10 2.50
CA VAL A 62 8.29 2.67 3.62
C VAL A 62 7.47 1.76 4.51
N GLY A 63 7.96 0.58 4.76
CA GLY A 63 7.31 -0.39 5.60
C GLY A 63 8.27 -1.05 6.57
N GLU A 64 7.69 -1.79 7.50
CA GLU A 64 8.45 -2.60 8.45
C GLU A 64 8.07 -4.05 8.28
N TYR A 65 9.06 -4.89 8.06
CA TYR A 65 8.85 -6.33 7.99
C TYR A 65 8.74 -6.86 9.41
N ARG A 66 7.65 -7.54 9.71
CA ARG A 66 7.35 -8.08 11.02
C ARG A 66 7.03 -9.56 10.94
N THR A 67 7.35 -10.27 12.02
CA THR A 67 7.00 -11.67 12.16
C THR A 67 6.03 -11.82 13.32
N SER A 68 5.11 -12.76 13.19
CA SER A 68 4.17 -13.07 14.24
C SER A 68 3.91 -14.57 14.26
N SER A 69 3.18 -15.05 15.25
CA SER A 69 2.80 -16.46 15.32
C SER A 69 1.95 -16.91 14.14
N ASN A 70 1.29 -15.96 13.48
CA ASN A 70 0.41 -16.25 12.34
C ASN A 70 1.10 -16.04 11.00
N GLY A 71 2.41 -15.77 10.98
CA GLY A 71 3.16 -15.57 9.77
C GLY A 71 3.89 -14.25 9.72
N ASN A 72 4.38 -13.91 8.55
CA ASN A 72 5.16 -12.71 8.32
C ASN A 72 4.35 -11.71 7.50
N PHE A 73 4.54 -10.43 7.76
CA PHE A 73 3.84 -9.40 7.01
C PHE A 73 4.66 -8.11 7.00
N ILE A 74 4.30 -7.21 6.08
CA ILE A 74 4.90 -5.87 6.01
C ILE A 74 3.84 -4.88 6.48
N SER A 75 4.20 -4.09 7.50
CA SER A 75 3.36 -3.00 7.99
C SER A 75 3.81 -1.72 7.31
N TRP A 76 3.01 -1.20 6.39
CA TRP A 76 3.35 0.03 5.67
C TRP A 76 3.18 1.22 6.59
N GLN A 77 4.24 2.00 6.77
CA GLN A 77 4.32 3.06 7.76
C GLN A 77 4.20 4.46 7.15
N ALA A 78 4.69 4.64 5.93
CA ALA A 78 4.73 5.95 5.32
C ALA A 78 4.74 5.83 3.80
N VAL A 79 4.31 6.90 3.14
CA VAL A 79 4.33 7.01 1.68
C VAL A 79 4.75 8.42 1.32
N LYS A 80 5.60 8.54 0.31
CA LYS A 80 6.08 9.83 -0.20
C LYS A 80 5.86 9.88 -1.70
N PRO A 81 5.30 10.98 -2.23
CA PRO A 81 5.23 11.12 -3.68
C PRO A 81 6.63 11.25 -4.27
N VAL A 82 6.84 10.59 -5.39
CA VAL A 82 8.08 10.71 -6.15
C VAL A 82 7.82 11.66 -7.30
N ASN A 83 8.57 12.75 -7.34
CA ASN A 83 8.42 13.74 -8.40
C ASN A 83 9.15 13.26 -9.64
N GLU A 84 8.44 12.66 -10.55
CA GLU A 84 9.03 12.16 -11.78
C GLU A 84 9.53 13.27 -12.70
N GLY A 85 8.90 14.42 -12.64
CA GLY A 85 9.37 15.57 -13.41
C GLY A 85 10.76 16.02 -12.99
N GLY A 86 11.12 15.81 -11.75
CA GLY A 86 12.43 16.15 -11.24
C GLY A 86 13.56 15.25 -11.71
N LYS A 87 13.23 14.17 -12.37
CA LYS A 87 14.24 13.22 -12.87
C LYS A 87 14.85 13.64 -14.18
N ILE A 88 14.29 14.58 -14.78
CA ILE A 88 14.72 15.02 -16.11
C ILE A 88 15.90 15.97 -16.03
#